data_636ad5d3687b995df85a82269a3a843f
#
_entry.id   636ad5d3687b995df85a82269a3a843f
#
_cell.length_a   1.000
_cell.length_b   1.000
_cell.length_c   1.000
_cell.angle_alpha   90.00
_cell.angle_beta   90.00
_cell.angle_gamma   90.00
#
_symmetry.space_group_name_H-M   'P 1'
#
loop_
_entity.id
_entity.type
_entity.pdbx_description
1 polymer ?
#
loop_
_entity_poly.entity_id
_entity_poly.type
_entity_poly.pdbx_seq_one_letter_code
_entity_poly.pdbx_strand_id
1 'polypeptide(L)'
;MRKIGLLVVLSAIVGTLWAVPARKGGLVVTQPDGSELTVYQHGDEHFHWMTNEKGEWLRLDEDGFYQVTEALNPEDIKAKRMASPRRVEYRETPLNIAPRGLIILVNFQDVAFETSKAEMDSMLMGENYTRSYSYKYGMRTYYVNSEGSARKYFYDSSEGQYNPQFDVVGPVTVSQNVKYYGGNDRYGNDENPEAMIIEACKLVDDSVDFSLYDNDKDGTVDFVYVMYAGYGEADGGAANTIWPHQYFIYQYISLDDTRIYRYACSNEMDNYTKHHTGIGTFCHEFSHVLGLPDLYETTNTEYYKTLGQWSILDYGPYNNDGNTPPTYSAYERFFMGWLTPRLITEPENVILEDLKNNNEALLISSTDEHNLIGNDPNPTTFYMLENRQQTGWDEYLPGHGLMLTKVKYSYNKWYGNTVNNSANSMGVDLIEADGKAPEYDSNGYWGKAKDLFPAGATEYTKIENHAIEEITEN
;
A
#
# COMPACT_ATOMS: atom_id res chain seq x y z
N MET A 1 -40.26 -40.52 -15.76
CA MET A 1 -39.98 -39.23 -15.09
C MET A 1 -38.55 -39.28 -14.53
N ARG A 2 -37.62 -38.67 -15.25
CA ARG A 2 -36.22 -38.53 -14.79
C ARG A 2 -36.13 -37.27 -13.95
N LYS A 3 -35.79 -37.42 -12.67
CA LYS A 3 -35.45 -36.29 -11.78
C LYS A 3 -34.07 -35.79 -12.16
N ILE A 4 -33.98 -34.59 -12.73
CA ILE A 4 -32.75 -33.87 -12.92
C ILE A 4 -32.45 -33.21 -11.56
N GLY A 5 -31.46 -33.73 -10.85
CA GLY A 5 -30.91 -33.06 -9.68
C GLY A 5 -30.10 -31.86 -10.10
N LEU A 6 -30.57 -30.66 -9.75
CA LEU A 6 -29.81 -29.42 -9.89
C LEU A 6 -28.71 -29.41 -8.84
N LEU A 7 -27.47 -29.66 -9.24
CA LEU A 7 -26.31 -29.51 -8.37
C LEU A 7 -26.00 -28.00 -8.30
N VAL A 8 -26.47 -27.35 -7.23
CA VAL A 8 -26.04 -25.98 -6.95
C VAL A 8 -24.62 -26.08 -6.39
N VAL A 9 -23.63 -25.78 -7.24
CA VAL A 9 -22.27 -25.56 -6.78
C VAL A 9 -22.28 -24.17 -6.14
N LEU A 10 -22.32 -24.12 -4.81
CA LEU A 10 -21.95 -22.91 -4.06
C LEU A 10 -20.45 -22.74 -4.26
N SER A 11 -20.05 -21.93 -5.23
CA SER A 11 -18.71 -21.35 -5.23
C SER A 11 -18.63 -20.37 -4.06
N ALA A 12 -17.93 -20.77 -3.02
CA ALA A 12 -17.51 -19.82 -1.99
C ALA A 12 -16.61 -18.78 -2.68
N ILE A 13 -17.12 -17.57 -2.81
CA ILE A 13 -16.34 -16.42 -3.25
C ILE A 13 -15.55 -16.03 -2.00
N VAL A 14 -14.28 -16.39 -1.97
CA VAL A 14 -13.34 -15.94 -0.94
C VAL A 14 -12.66 -14.70 -1.50
N GLY A 15 -12.84 -13.58 -0.86
CA GLY A 15 -12.24 -12.30 -1.25
C GLY A 15 -10.79 -12.17 -0.77
N THR A 16 -10.13 -11.11 -1.15
CA THR A 16 -8.72 -10.84 -0.85
C THR A 16 -8.56 -9.59 0.00
N LEU A 17 -7.64 -9.66 0.95
CA LEU A 17 -7.11 -8.56 1.73
C LEU A 17 -5.95 -7.89 0.97
N TRP A 18 -5.78 -6.59 1.19
CA TRP A 18 -4.71 -5.76 0.66
C TRP A 18 -4.22 -4.86 1.77
N ALA A 19 -2.93 -4.79 2.00
CA ALA A 19 -2.38 -3.93 3.04
C ALA A 19 -0.90 -3.67 2.85
N VAL A 20 -0.42 -2.66 3.57
CA VAL A 20 1.01 -2.37 3.67
C VAL A 20 1.78 -3.56 4.24
N PRO A 21 3.00 -3.85 3.75
CA PRO A 21 3.89 -4.82 4.38
C PRO A 21 4.29 -4.32 5.76
N ALA A 22 4.69 -5.23 6.66
CA ALA A 22 5.18 -4.87 7.99
C ALA A 22 6.30 -3.81 7.93
N ARG A 23 6.16 -2.74 8.72
CA ARG A 23 7.23 -1.75 8.86
C ARG A 23 8.48 -2.40 9.42
N LYS A 24 9.61 -2.19 8.78
CA LYS A 24 10.88 -2.77 9.20
C LYS A 24 11.54 -1.96 10.32
N GLY A 25 12.18 -2.66 11.23
CA GLY A 25 12.87 -2.12 12.39
C GLY A 25 12.52 -2.89 13.66
N GLY A 26 13.39 -2.87 14.65
CA GLY A 26 13.10 -3.45 15.97
C GLY A 26 12.35 -2.45 16.85
N LEU A 27 11.24 -2.86 17.44
CA LEU A 27 10.50 -2.07 18.42
C LEU A 27 10.75 -2.62 19.82
N VAL A 28 11.11 -1.75 20.77
CA VAL A 28 11.21 -2.14 22.17
C VAL A 28 9.82 -2.11 22.80
N VAL A 29 9.36 -3.27 23.23
CA VAL A 29 8.10 -3.44 23.95
C VAL A 29 8.38 -3.72 25.43
N THR A 30 7.60 -3.10 26.31
CA THR A 30 7.66 -3.38 27.75
C THR A 30 6.68 -4.50 28.08
N GLN A 31 7.17 -5.58 28.62
CA GLN A 31 6.35 -6.72 29.06
C GLN A 31 5.59 -6.41 30.35
N PRO A 32 4.53 -7.16 30.70
CA PRO A 32 3.75 -6.92 31.92
C PRO A 32 4.54 -6.92 33.22
N ASP A 33 5.69 -7.61 33.29
CA ASP A 33 6.59 -7.63 34.43
C ASP A 33 7.60 -6.45 34.46
N GLY A 34 7.52 -5.55 33.46
CA GLY A 34 8.41 -4.41 33.30
C GLY A 34 9.72 -4.72 32.61
N SER A 35 9.95 -5.95 32.14
CA SER A 35 11.09 -6.29 31.29
C SER A 35 10.90 -5.73 29.87
N GLU A 36 12.00 -5.42 29.20
CA GLU A 36 12.00 -4.95 27.82
C GLU A 36 12.40 -6.06 26.87
N LEU A 37 11.72 -6.12 25.71
CA LEU A 37 12.00 -7.05 24.63
C LEU A 37 12.00 -6.28 23.31
N THR A 38 13.02 -6.47 22.47
CA THR A 38 12.98 -5.98 21.09
C THR A 38 12.24 -6.98 20.22
N VAL A 39 11.18 -6.53 19.57
CA VAL A 39 10.39 -7.31 18.62
C VAL A 39 10.55 -6.77 17.21
N TYR A 40 10.60 -7.67 16.23
CA TYR A 40 10.65 -7.37 14.81
C TYR A 40 9.41 -7.95 14.17
N GLN A 41 8.72 -7.13 13.42
CA GLN A 41 7.51 -7.52 12.71
C GLN A 41 7.82 -7.92 11.28
N HIS A 42 7.13 -8.93 10.80
CA HIS A 42 7.30 -9.51 9.47
C HIS A 42 5.95 -9.77 8.84
N GLY A 43 5.91 -9.74 7.50
CA GLY A 43 4.73 -10.16 6.76
C GLY A 43 3.85 -9.02 6.30
N ASP A 44 2.61 -9.37 6.06
CA ASP A 44 1.53 -8.50 5.63
C ASP A 44 0.20 -9.00 6.23
N GLU A 45 -0.92 -8.44 5.86
CA GLU A 45 -2.26 -8.79 6.34
C GLU A 45 -2.68 -10.25 6.09
N HIS A 46 -2.03 -10.93 5.13
CA HIS A 46 -2.35 -12.33 4.82
C HIS A 46 -1.66 -13.32 5.73
N PHE A 47 -0.48 -12.93 6.18
CA PHE A 47 0.29 -13.70 7.13
C PHE A 47 1.41 -12.84 7.69
N HIS A 48 1.39 -12.64 8.99
CA HIS A 48 2.41 -11.91 9.72
C HIS A 48 2.85 -12.66 10.98
N TRP A 49 4.05 -12.33 11.43
CA TRP A 49 4.63 -12.91 12.64
C TRP A 49 5.63 -11.94 13.25
N MET A 50 5.98 -12.18 14.49
CA MET A 50 6.99 -11.42 15.20
C MET A 50 8.18 -12.30 15.54
N THR A 51 9.38 -11.70 15.57
CA THR A 51 10.60 -12.35 16.05
C THR A 51 11.31 -11.46 17.07
N ASN A 52 12.19 -12.08 17.87
CA ASN A 52 13.15 -11.33 18.68
C ASN A 52 14.45 -11.06 17.88
N GLU A 53 15.44 -10.43 18.53
CA GLU A 53 16.76 -10.13 17.95
C GLU A 53 17.53 -11.37 17.46
N LYS A 54 17.18 -12.57 17.96
CA LYS A 54 17.77 -13.84 17.54
C LYS A 54 17.04 -14.49 16.37
N GLY A 55 15.94 -13.89 15.90
CA GLY A 55 15.09 -14.47 14.90
C GLY A 55 14.16 -15.58 15.42
N GLU A 56 14.04 -15.75 16.74
CA GLU A 56 13.11 -16.69 17.33
C GLU A 56 11.68 -16.14 17.22
N TRP A 57 10.74 -16.96 16.78
CA TRP A 57 9.35 -16.54 16.65
C TRP A 57 8.70 -16.28 17.99
N LEU A 58 7.87 -15.25 18.03
CA LEU A 58 7.17 -14.79 19.22
C LEU A 58 5.66 -14.92 19.04
N ARG A 59 4.99 -15.24 20.14
CA ARG A 59 3.53 -15.22 20.27
C ARG A 59 3.16 -14.44 21.52
N LEU A 60 2.15 -13.58 21.41
CA LEU A 60 1.54 -12.92 22.56
C LEU A 60 0.62 -13.89 23.28
N ASP A 61 0.84 -14.10 24.60
CA ASP A 61 -0.05 -14.92 25.41
C ASP A 61 -1.24 -14.13 25.99
N GLU A 62 -2.12 -14.81 26.73
CA GLU A 62 -3.33 -14.20 27.31
C GLU A 62 -3.00 -13.16 28.40
N ASP A 63 -1.85 -13.25 29.01
CA ASP A 63 -1.37 -12.36 30.07
C ASP A 63 -0.60 -11.14 29.47
N GLY A 64 -0.42 -11.09 28.16
CA GLY A 64 0.26 -10.02 27.43
C GLY A 64 1.77 -10.15 27.34
N PHE A 65 2.32 -11.35 27.59
CA PHE A 65 3.76 -11.61 27.40
C PHE A 65 4.04 -12.17 25.99
N TYR A 66 5.09 -11.67 25.37
CA TYR A 66 5.66 -12.30 24.19
C TYR A 66 6.50 -13.51 24.59
N GLN A 67 6.06 -14.69 24.18
CA GLN A 67 6.71 -15.96 24.43
C GLN A 67 7.32 -16.53 23.15
N VAL A 68 8.51 -17.14 23.27
CA VAL A 68 9.11 -17.86 22.13
C VAL A 68 8.23 -19.04 21.78
N THR A 69 7.93 -19.16 20.49
CA THR A 69 7.10 -20.25 19.93
C THR A 69 7.81 -20.97 18.80
N GLU A 70 7.30 -22.12 18.40
CA GLU A 70 7.81 -22.86 17.26
C GLU A 70 7.47 -22.11 15.95
N ALA A 71 8.49 -21.92 15.10
CA ALA A 71 8.32 -21.31 13.80
C ALA A 71 7.50 -22.21 12.87
N LEU A 72 6.60 -21.62 12.09
CA LEU A 72 5.98 -22.33 10.98
C LEU A 72 7.02 -22.53 9.86
N ASN A 73 6.94 -23.67 9.18
CA ASN A 73 7.82 -23.87 8.04
C ASN A 73 7.34 -23.06 6.82
N PRO A 74 8.25 -22.66 5.91
CA PRO A 74 7.91 -21.81 4.75
C PRO A 74 6.84 -22.42 3.82
N GLU A 75 6.76 -23.75 3.71
CA GLU A 75 5.75 -24.41 2.87
C GLU A 75 4.35 -24.30 3.47
N ASP A 76 4.21 -24.36 4.81
CA ASP A 76 2.93 -24.15 5.48
C ASP A 76 2.48 -22.69 5.37
N ILE A 77 3.41 -21.74 5.49
CA ILE A 77 3.15 -20.33 5.26
C ILE A 77 2.64 -20.11 3.83
N LYS A 78 3.38 -20.62 2.85
CA LYS A 78 3.01 -20.53 1.44
C LYS A 78 1.67 -21.21 1.15
N ALA A 79 1.42 -22.39 1.71
CA ALA A 79 0.17 -23.09 1.52
C ALA A 79 -1.04 -22.32 2.10
N LYS A 80 -0.88 -21.68 3.27
CA LYS A 80 -1.91 -20.84 3.89
C LYS A 80 -2.24 -19.62 3.03
N ARG A 81 -1.22 -18.93 2.53
CA ARG A 81 -1.39 -17.78 1.65
C ARG A 81 -2.03 -18.14 0.30
N MET A 82 -1.67 -19.27 -0.27
CA MET A 82 -2.29 -19.76 -1.51
C MET A 82 -3.74 -20.25 -1.30
N ALA A 83 -4.13 -20.60 -0.09
CA ALA A 83 -5.50 -21.01 0.22
C ALA A 83 -6.47 -19.81 0.31
N SER A 84 -5.97 -18.60 0.47
CA SER A 84 -6.75 -17.36 0.42
C SER A 84 -6.73 -16.84 -1.02
N PRO A 85 -7.76 -17.07 -1.84
CA PRO A 85 -7.76 -16.58 -3.22
C PRO A 85 -7.80 -15.06 -3.22
N ARG A 86 -6.86 -14.46 -3.92
CA ARG A 86 -6.69 -13.03 -4.07
C ARG A 86 -7.39 -12.59 -5.34
N ARG A 87 -8.30 -11.65 -5.26
CA ARG A 87 -8.98 -11.05 -6.40
C ARG A 87 -8.91 -9.54 -6.27
N VAL A 88 -8.26 -8.90 -7.23
CA VAL A 88 -8.53 -7.49 -7.54
C VAL A 88 -9.85 -7.47 -8.28
N GLU A 89 -10.85 -6.83 -7.78
CA GLU A 89 -11.95 -6.42 -8.63
C GLU A 89 -11.47 -5.15 -9.35
N TYR A 90 -10.86 -5.33 -10.52
CA TYR A 90 -10.58 -4.22 -11.40
C TYR A 90 -11.92 -3.59 -11.77
N ARG A 91 -12.17 -2.44 -11.20
CA ARG A 91 -13.25 -1.57 -11.62
C ARG A 91 -12.63 -0.59 -12.61
N GLU A 92 -13.24 -0.44 -13.79
CA GLU A 92 -13.10 0.79 -14.54
C GLU A 92 -13.65 1.88 -13.62
N THR A 93 -12.79 2.43 -12.76
CA THR A 93 -13.18 3.61 -12.03
C THR A 93 -13.35 4.68 -13.07
N PRO A 94 -14.56 5.19 -13.30
CA PRO A 94 -14.68 6.38 -14.10
C PRO A 94 -13.75 7.37 -13.43
N LEU A 95 -12.79 7.91 -14.16
CA LEU A 95 -11.93 9.01 -13.71
C LEU A 95 -12.84 10.23 -13.51
N ASN A 96 -13.75 10.13 -12.55
CA ASN A 96 -14.49 11.28 -12.10
C ASN A 96 -13.45 12.18 -11.44
N ILE A 97 -13.22 13.32 -12.04
CA ILE A 97 -12.17 14.28 -11.70
C ILE A 97 -12.15 14.61 -10.20
N ALA A 98 -13.25 14.43 -9.49
CA ALA A 98 -13.37 14.70 -8.06
C ALA A 98 -14.33 13.71 -7.36
N PRO A 99 -13.99 12.43 -7.24
CA PRO A 99 -14.82 11.45 -6.56
C PRO A 99 -14.89 11.79 -5.06
N ARG A 100 -16.06 11.53 -4.47
CA ARG A 100 -16.31 11.73 -3.05
C ARG A 100 -16.08 10.42 -2.30
N GLY A 101 -15.33 10.47 -1.20
CA GLY A 101 -15.02 9.32 -0.36
C GLY A 101 -15.38 9.57 1.11
N LEU A 102 -15.88 8.53 1.78
CA LEU A 102 -16.27 8.57 3.18
C LEU A 102 -15.17 8.04 4.07
N ILE A 103 -14.73 8.86 5.04
CA ILE A 103 -13.74 8.50 6.06
C ILE A 103 -14.41 8.51 7.43
N ILE A 104 -14.49 7.38 8.11
CA ILE A 104 -15.10 7.26 9.43
C ILE A 104 -14.02 7.09 10.49
N LEU A 105 -13.97 7.99 11.46
CA LEU A 105 -13.09 7.85 12.62
C LEU A 105 -13.78 6.95 13.66
N VAL A 106 -13.06 5.96 14.20
CA VAL A 106 -13.61 4.92 15.08
C VAL A 106 -12.84 4.82 16.39
N ASN A 107 -13.58 4.94 17.51
CA ASN A 107 -13.10 4.57 18.84
C ASN A 107 -13.53 3.14 19.17
N PHE A 108 -12.72 2.45 19.98
CA PHE A 108 -13.08 1.20 20.66
C PHE A 108 -13.54 1.50 22.11
N GLN A 109 -14.03 0.47 22.83
CA GLN A 109 -14.42 0.65 24.24
C GLN A 109 -13.20 0.89 25.16
N ASP A 110 -12.03 0.46 24.75
CA ASP A 110 -10.76 0.53 25.50
C ASP A 110 -9.73 1.48 24.88
N VAL A 111 -9.93 1.95 23.65
CA VAL A 111 -9.02 2.87 22.95
C VAL A 111 -9.82 3.98 22.26
N ALA A 112 -9.48 5.22 22.54
CA ALA A 112 -10.10 6.39 21.93
C ALA A 112 -9.10 7.15 21.07
N PHE A 113 -9.59 7.84 20.05
CA PHE A 113 -8.83 8.76 19.21
C PHE A 113 -8.17 9.85 20.06
N GLU A 114 -6.87 10.04 19.91
CA GLU A 114 -6.08 11.09 20.53
C GLU A 114 -5.99 12.33 19.62
N THR A 115 -5.98 12.11 18.31
CA THR A 115 -5.88 13.16 17.29
C THR A 115 -7.22 13.83 17.06
N SER A 116 -7.24 15.14 16.97
CA SER A 116 -8.49 15.85 16.72
C SER A 116 -9.02 15.57 15.31
N LYS A 117 -10.36 15.56 15.15
CA LYS A 117 -11.01 15.47 13.84
C LYS A 117 -10.50 16.56 12.89
N ALA A 118 -10.29 17.79 13.39
CA ALA A 118 -9.79 18.89 12.57
C ALA A 118 -8.37 18.64 12.03
N GLU A 119 -7.53 17.96 12.79
CA GLU A 119 -6.20 17.54 12.31
C GLU A 119 -6.33 16.46 11.24
N MET A 120 -7.21 15.47 11.43
CA MET A 120 -7.50 14.45 10.42
C MET A 120 -8.07 15.06 9.14
N ASP A 121 -9.03 15.99 9.23
CA ASP A 121 -9.54 16.75 8.09
C ASP A 121 -8.40 17.48 7.36
N SER A 122 -7.49 18.11 8.11
CA SER A 122 -6.35 18.85 7.54
C SER A 122 -5.35 17.93 6.86
N MET A 123 -5.03 16.79 7.48
CA MET A 123 -4.12 15.78 6.93
C MET A 123 -4.66 15.19 5.62
N LEU A 124 -5.97 14.96 5.54
CA LEU A 124 -6.58 14.34 4.36
C LEU A 124 -6.91 15.36 3.26
N MET A 125 -7.35 16.58 3.62
CA MET A 125 -7.95 17.54 2.70
C MET A 125 -7.29 18.91 2.63
N GLY A 126 -6.40 19.25 3.59
CA GLY A 126 -5.82 20.59 3.69
C GLY A 126 -5.00 20.98 2.47
N GLU A 127 -5.29 22.15 1.88
CA GLU A 127 -4.54 22.66 0.71
C GLU A 127 -3.08 22.98 1.04
N ASN A 128 -2.85 23.50 2.24
CA ASN A 128 -1.52 23.90 2.72
C ASN A 128 -1.16 23.15 4.01
N TYR A 129 -1.50 21.87 4.07
CA TYR A 129 -1.17 21.06 5.23
C TYR A 129 0.33 20.92 5.36
N THR A 130 0.84 21.20 6.55
CA THR A 130 2.24 21.01 6.91
C THR A 130 2.31 20.35 8.28
N ARG A 131 3.28 19.52 8.50
CA ARG A 131 3.49 18.82 9.75
C ARG A 131 4.96 18.82 10.12
N SER A 132 5.24 19.10 11.40
CA SER A 132 6.61 19.05 11.94
C SER A 132 6.57 18.48 13.35
N TYR A 133 7.38 17.46 13.60
CA TYR A 133 7.58 16.89 14.92
C TYR A 133 8.95 16.24 15.06
N SER A 134 9.29 15.81 16.24
CA SER A 134 10.50 15.02 16.49
C SER A 134 10.21 13.89 17.46
N TYR A 135 10.90 12.78 17.29
CA TYR A 135 10.80 11.65 18.19
C TYR A 135 12.18 11.07 18.50
N LYS A 136 12.25 10.25 19.52
CA LYS A 136 13.47 9.54 19.89
C LYS A 136 13.35 8.07 19.63
N TYR A 137 14.33 7.52 18.92
CA TYR A 137 14.48 6.08 18.76
C TYR A 137 15.91 5.69 19.18
N GLY A 138 16.01 4.88 20.23
CA GLY A 138 17.27 4.64 20.91
C GLY A 138 17.89 5.94 21.43
N MET A 139 19.15 6.18 21.09
CA MET A 139 19.87 7.40 21.48
C MET A 139 19.78 8.54 20.46
N ARG A 140 19.08 8.35 19.35
CA ARG A 140 18.98 9.33 18.27
C ARG A 140 17.66 10.10 18.36
N THR A 141 17.68 11.37 17.97
CA THR A 141 16.48 12.18 17.72
C THR A 141 16.30 12.31 16.23
N TYR A 142 15.10 12.02 15.77
CA TYR A 142 14.67 12.15 14.38
C TYR A 142 13.74 13.35 14.27
N TYR A 143 13.82 14.05 13.17
CA TYR A 143 12.99 15.21 12.87
C TYR A 143 12.20 14.90 11.60
N VAL A 144 10.90 15.04 11.66
CA VAL A 144 9.98 14.83 10.55
C VAL A 144 9.39 16.18 10.15
N ASN A 145 9.50 16.50 8.87
CA ASN A 145 8.83 17.64 8.26
C ASN A 145 8.16 17.14 6.99
N SER A 146 6.91 17.51 6.77
CA SER A 146 6.16 17.15 5.58
C SER A 146 5.23 18.27 5.15
N GLU A 147 4.95 18.30 3.86
CA GLU A 147 4.03 19.25 3.22
C GLU A 147 3.09 18.49 2.30
N GLY A 148 1.82 18.87 2.34
CA GLY A 148 0.76 18.32 1.50
C GLY A 148 -0.12 17.29 2.22
N SER A 149 -1.39 17.31 1.87
CA SER A 149 -2.42 16.38 2.33
C SER A 149 -2.53 15.18 1.40
N ALA A 150 -3.30 14.15 1.80
CA ALA A 150 -3.61 13.00 0.94
C ALA A 150 -4.28 13.44 -0.37
N ARG A 151 -5.24 14.36 -0.33
CA ARG A 151 -5.85 14.94 -1.53
C ARG A 151 -4.80 15.56 -2.46
N LYS A 152 -3.88 16.35 -1.88
CA LYS A 152 -2.80 16.98 -2.66
C LYS A 152 -1.87 15.95 -3.27
N TYR A 153 -1.57 14.87 -2.56
CA TYR A 153 -0.77 13.76 -3.07
C TYR A 153 -1.38 13.15 -4.34
N PHE A 154 -2.68 12.83 -4.32
CA PHE A 154 -3.36 12.29 -5.50
C PHE A 154 -3.47 13.31 -6.64
N TYR A 155 -3.74 14.58 -6.31
CA TYR A 155 -3.80 15.65 -7.28
C TYR A 155 -2.46 15.84 -8.00
N ASP A 156 -1.36 15.93 -7.25
CA ASP A 156 -0.02 16.11 -7.80
C ASP A 156 0.43 14.85 -8.60
N SER A 157 0.20 13.65 -8.06
CA SER A 157 0.59 12.40 -8.71
C SER A 157 -0.15 12.14 -10.02
N SER A 158 -1.34 12.68 -10.18
CA SER A 158 -2.18 12.54 -11.38
C SER A 158 -2.11 13.75 -12.32
N GLU A 159 -1.26 14.74 -12.06
CA GLU A 159 -1.24 16.02 -12.80
C GLU A 159 -2.62 16.70 -12.82
N GLY A 160 -3.31 16.66 -11.68
CA GLY A 160 -4.61 17.27 -11.51
C GLY A 160 -5.78 16.50 -12.13
N GLN A 161 -5.55 15.34 -12.73
CA GLN A 161 -6.61 14.52 -13.32
C GLN A 161 -7.48 13.83 -12.26
N TYR A 162 -6.96 13.60 -11.07
CA TYR A 162 -7.66 12.99 -9.95
C TYR A 162 -7.59 13.89 -8.71
N ASN A 163 -8.74 14.39 -8.25
CA ASN A 163 -8.84 15.34 -7.15
C ASN A 163 -9.91 14.90 -6.14
N PRO A 164 -9.65 13.86 -5.35
CA PRO A 164 -10.66 13.27 -4.47
C PRO A 164 -11.12 14.26 -3.39
N GLN A 165 -12.37 14.09 -2.95
CA GLN A 165 -12.97 14.82 -1.85
C GLN A 165 -13.27 13.84 -0.72
N PHE A 166 -12.58 13.95 0.41
CA PHE A 166 -12.75 13.07 1.56
C PHE A 166 -13.61 13.76 2.63
N ASP A 167 -14.75 13.16 2.95
CA ASP A 167 -15.59 13.62 4.05
C ASP A 167 -15.23 12.82 5.31
N VAL A 168 -14.65 13.48 6.29
CA VAL A 168 -14.29 12.86 7.57
C VAL A 168 -15.45 13.03 8.55
N VAL A 169 -15.91 11.92 9.13
CA VAL A 169 -17.00 11.89 10.12
C VAL A 169 -16.56 11.15 11.39
N GLY A 170 -17.31 11.33 12.46
CA GLY A 170 -17.00 10.74 13.75
C GLY A 170 -16.10 11.63 14.63
N PRO A 171 -15.33 11.06 15.61
CA PRO A 171 -15.25 9.63 15.89
C PRO A 171 -16.54 9.05 16.48
N VAL A 172 -16.90 7.84 16.02
CA VAL A 172 -17.95 7.00 16.63
C VAL A 172 -17.31 5.91 17.47
N THR A 173 -18.04 5.41 18.49
CA THR A 173 -17.50 4.37 19.38
C THR A 173 -18.22 3.05 19.13
N VAL A 174 -17.48 2.04 18.62
CA VAL A 174 -17.98 0.70 18.41
C VAL A 174 -18.15 -0.07 19.73
N SER A 175 -18.93 -1.15 19.72
CA SER A 175 -19.42 -1.80 20.92
C SER A 175 -18.42 -2.69 21.66
N GLN A 176 -17.28 -3.02 21.02
CA GLN A 176 -16.28 -3.95 21.56
C GLN A 176 -14.92 -3.28 21.72
N ASN A 177 -14.01 -3.97 22.40
CA ASN A 177 -12.61 -3.61 22.54
C ASN A 177 -11.84 -3.88 21.25
N VAL A 178 -10.68 -3.23 21.04
CA VAL A 178 -9.81 -3.43 19.87
C VAL A 178 -9.50 -4.91 19.64
N LYS A 179 -9.22 -5.68 20.70
CA LYS A 179 -8.92 -7.10 20.60
C LYS A 179 -10.05 -7.94 19.98
N TYR A 180 -11.31 -7.55 20.11
CA TYR A 180 -12.41 -8.26 19.48
C TYR A 180 -12.37 -8.18 17.95
N TYR A 181 -11.95 -7.02 17.43
CA TYR A 181 -11.90 -6.78 15.99
C TYR A 181 -10.58 -7.22 15.37
N GLY A 182 -9.44 -6.99 16.06
CA GLY A 182 -8.09 -7.24 15.58
C GLY A 182 -7.36 -8.39 16.28
N GLY A 183 -8.04 -9.17 17.16
CA GLY A 183 -7.41 -10.34 17.75
C GLY A 183 -7.13 -11.41 16.71
N ASN A 184 -5.92 -11.93 16.70
CA ASN A 184 -5.48 -12.87 15.68
C ASN A 184 -6.03 -14.28 15.88
N ASP A 185 -6.51 -14.88 14.81
CA ASP A 185 -6.83 -16.28 14.75
C ASP A 185 -5.55 -17.15 14.86
N ARG A 186 -5.69 -18.47 14.87
CA ARG A 186 -4.55 -19.41 14.90
C ARG A 186 -3.59 -19.27 13.71
N TYR A 187 -3.94 -18.49 12.71
CA TYR A 187 -3.16 -18.26 11.48
C TYR A 187 -2.55 -16.86 11.42
N GLY A 188 -2.86 -16.01 12.39
CA GLY A 188 -2.39 -14.64 12.45
C GLY A 188 -3.25 -13.65 11.67
N ASN A 189 -4.48 -14.00 11.29
CA ASN A 189 -5.39 -13.06 10.65
C ASN A 189 -6.30 -12.42 11.69
N ASP A 190 -6.64 -11.15 11.50
CA ASP A 190 -7.64 -10.46 12.32
C ASP A 190 -8.99 -11.22 12.31
N GLU A 191 -9.58 -11.41 13.49
CA GLU A 191 -10.79 -12.23 13.61
C GLU A 191 -12.06 -11.55 13.10
N ASN A 192 -12.22 -10.22 13.36
CA ASN A 192 -13.49 -9.54 13.09
C ASN A 192 -13.36 -8.11 12.55
N PRO A 193 -12.41 -7.76 11.69
CA PRO A 193 -12.25 -6.38 11.23
C PRO A 193 -13.46 -5.87 10.44
N GLU A 194 -14.10 -6.73 9.63
CA GLU A 194 -15.32 -6.43 8.90
C GLU A 194 -16.48 -5.99 9.82
N ALA A 195 -16.56 -6.56 11.01
CA ALA A 195 -17.60 -6.19 11.98
C ALA A 195 -17.45 -4.73 12.47
N MET A 196 -16.21 -4.25 12.63
CA MET A 196 -15.93 -2.84 12.95
C MET A 196 -16.47 -1.92 11.86
N ILE A 197 -16.21 -2.23 10.60
CA ILE A 197 -16.65 -1.43 9.46
C ILE A 197 -18.17 -1.35 9.39
N ILE A 198 -18.84 -2.51 9.50
CA ILE A 198 -20.30 -2.58 9.48
C ILE A 198 -20.93 -1.77 10.61
N GLU A 199 -20.35 -1.88 11.82
CA GLU A 199 -20.86 -1.13 12.97
C GLU A 199 -20.62 0.37 12.84
N ALA A 200 -19.44 0.78 12.37
CA ALA A 200 -19.10 2.18 12.13
C ALA A 200 -20.06 2.82 11.11
N CYS A 201 -20.33 2.15 9.99
CA CYS A 201 -21.32 2.64 9.00
C CYS A 201 -22.70 2.86 9.61
N LYS A 202 -23.18 1.88 10.41
CA LYS A 202 -24.49 2.00 11.07
C LYS A 202 -24.55 3.13 12.10
N LEU A 203 -23.44 3.43 12.78
CA LEU A 203 -23.37 4.48 13.79
C LEU A 203 -23.38 5.89 13.19
N VAL A 204 -22.96 6.05 11.92
CA VAL A 204 -22.97 7.33 11.23
C VAL A 204 -24.19 7.53 10.33
N ASP A 205 -25.03 6.51 10.13
CA ASP A 205 -26.16 6.47 9.18
C ASP A 205 -27.12 7.65 9.31
N ASP A 206 -27.50 8.03 10.52
CA ASP A 206 -28.39 9.18 10.78
C ASP A 206 -27.80 10.54 10.33
N SER A 207 -26.49 10.63 10.09
CA SER A 207 -25.77 11.87 9.77
C SER A 207 -25.06 11.86 8.42
N VAL A 208 -25.04 10.73 7.73
CA VAL A 208 -24.35 10.51 6.46
C VAL A 208 -25.35 9.95 5.45
N ASP A 209 -25.45 10.59 4.31
CA ASP A 209 -26.17 10.06 3.15
C ASP A 209 -25.19 9.23 2.30
N PHE A 210 -25.25 7.91 2.39
CA PHE A 210 -24.35 6.99 1.71
C PHE A 210 -24.49 7.05 0.19
N SER A 211 -25.63 7.47 -0.35
CA SER A 211 -25.84 7.63 -1.79
C SER A 211 -24.94 8.68 -2.44
N LEU A 212 -24.35 9.58 -1.64
CA LEU A 212 -23.40 10.60 -2.11
C LEU A 212 -22.02 10.02 -2.44
N TYR A 213 -21.74 8.80 -1.99
CA TYR A 213 -20.44 8.10 -2.19
C TYR A 213 -20.52 7.00 -3.24
N ASP A 214 -21.64 6.86 -3.93
CA ASP A 214 -21.86 6.11 -5.16
C ASP A 214 -21.62 7.05 -6.35
N ASN A 215 -20.36 7.26 -6.72
CA ASN A 215 -19.98 8.28 -7.71
C ASN A 215 -20.37 7.88 -9.13
N ASP A 216 -20.40 6.57 -9.46
CA ASP A 216 -20.73 6.04 -10.78
C ASP A 216 -22.21 5.63 -10.92
N LYS A 217 -22.99 5.71 -9.83
CA LYS A 217 -24.43 5.43 -9.80
C LYS A 217 -24.79 3.97 -10.09
N ASP A 218 -23.94 3.02 -9.65
CA ASP A 218 -24.20 1.59 -9.82
C ASP A 218 -25.00 0.96 -8.66
N GLY A 219 -25.34 1.77 -7.65
CA GLY A 219 -26.04 1.34 -6.43
C GLY A 219 -25.13 0.78 -5.34
N THR A 220 -23.81 1.00 -5.48
CA THR A 220 -22.82 0.58 -4.50
C THR A 220 -21.94 1.76 -4.11
N VAL A 221 -21.70 1.96 -2.81
CA VAL A 221 -20.68 2.92 -2.35
C VAL A 221 -19.33 2.52 -2.92
N ASP A 222 -18.61 3.42 -3.56
CA ASP A 222 -17.32 3.12 -4.19
C ASP A 222 -16.33 2.57 -3.16
N PHE A 223 -16.27 3.19 -1.97
CA PHE A 223 -15.54 2.66 -0.81
C PHE A 223 -15.92 3.41 0.47
N VAL A 224 -15.72 2.74 1.60
CA VAL A 224 -15.68 3.33 2.92
C VAL A 224 -14.28 3.16 3.48
N TYR A 225 -13.71 4.22 4.04
CA TYR A 225 -12.44 4.12 4.75
C TYR A 225 -12.67 4.31 6.25
N VAL A 226 -12.11 3.44 7.06
CA VAL A 226 -12.14 3.57 8.53
C VAL A 226 -10.75 3.87 9.05
N MET A 227 -10.60 5.00 9.75
CA MET A 227 -9.42 5.25 10.58
C MET A 227 -9.76 4.88 12.02
N TYR A 228 -9.11 3.87 12.56
CA TYR A 228 -9.38 3.39 13.91
C TYR A 228 -8.37 3.91 14.92
N ALA A 229 -8.83 4.16 16.16
CA ALA A 229 -8.04 4.71 17.26
C ALA A 229 -6.87 3.81 17.65
N GLY A 230 -5.76 4.43 18.02
CA GLY A 230 -4.57 3.78 18.53
C GLY A 230 -3.65 3.20 17.45
N TYR A 231 -2.88 2.20 17.82
CA TYR A 231 -1.82 1.61 17.00
C TYR A 231 -2.34 0.50 16.09
N GLY A 232 -1.76 0.39 14.89
CA GLY A 232 -1.96 -0.72 13.97
C GLY A 232 -0.83 -1.76 14.08
N GLU A 233 -1.14 -3.00 13.76
CA GLU A 233 -0.17 -4.08 13.84
C GLU A 233 1.02 -3.84 12.89
N ALA A 234 0.78 -3.39 11.65
CA ALA A 234 1.83 -3.09 10.67
C ALA A 234 2.82 -2.01 11.13
N ASP A 235 2.37 -1.08 11.98
CA ASP A 235 3.18 0.01 12.57
C ASP A 235 3.67 -0.30 13.99
N GLY A 236 3.85 -1.57 14.30
CA GLY A 236 4.39 -2.02 15.59
C GLY A 236 3.39 -2.04 16.73
N GLY A 237 2.10 -2.03 16.45
CA GLY A 237 1.05 -2.32 17.44
C GLY A 237 1.17 -3.74 17.97
N ALA A 238 0.46 -4.03 19.06
CA ALA A 238 0.43 -5.37 19.63
C ALA A 238 -0.31 -6.33 18.68
N ALA A 239 0.04 -7.62 18.75
CA ALA A 239 -0.55 -8.70 17.93
C ALA A 239 -2.05 -8.96 18.19
N ASN A 240 -2.75 -8.05 18.79
CA ASN A 240 -4.19 -8.05 19.01
C ASN A 240 -4.83 -6.72 18.59
N THR A 241 -4.10 -5.92 17.83
CA THR A 241 -4.61 -4.74 17.13
C THR A 241 -4.94 -5.12 15.68
N ILE A 242 -5.52 -4.22 14.92
CA ILE A 242 -5.91 -4.48 13.54
C ILE A 242 -4.73 -4.19 12.62
N TRP A 243 -4.53 -5.04 11.62
CA TRP A 243 -3.63 -4.75 10.51
C TRP A 243 -4.31 -3.79 9.52
N PRO A 244 -3.70 -2.66 9.10
CA PRO A 244 -4.23 -1.82 8.02
C PRO A 244 -4.43 -2.64 6.75
N HIS A 245 -5.62 -2.53 6.11
CA HIS A 245 -5.92 -3.31 4.91
C HIS A 245 -7.11 -2.77 4.12
N GLN A 246 -7.21 -3.19 2.87
CA GLN A 246 -8.38 -3.05 2.01
C GLN A 246 -9.07 -4.42 1.85
N TYR A 247 -10.41 -4.46 1.95
CA TYR A 247 -11.18 -5.69 1.81
C TYR A 247 -12.63 -5.49 1.39
N PHE A 248 -13.41 -6.58 1.40
CA PHE A 248 -14.81 -6.59 1.00
C PHE A 248 -15.71 -7.04 2.16
N ILE A 249 -16.89 -6.44 2.26
CA ILE A 249 -17.93 -6.83 3.19
C ILE A 249 -18.80 -7.91 2.54
N TYR A 250 -18.72 -9.14 3.03
CA TYR A 250 -19.52 -10.24 2.48
C TYR A 250 -20.93 -10.28 3.04
N GLN A 251 -21.13 -9.78 4.27
CA GLN A 251 -22.46 -9.58 4.79
C GLN A 251 -23.14 -8.46 3.99
N TYR A 252 -24.32 -8.75 3.43
CA TYR A 252 -25.08 -7.71 2.75
C TYR A 252 -25.48 -6.60 3.71
N ILE A 253 -25.06 -5.39 3.44
CA ILE A 253 -25.45 -4.17 4.12
C ILE A 253 -25.81 -3.10 3.08
N SER A 254 -26.96 -2.43 3.27
CA SER A 254 -27.41 -1.31 2.44
C SER A 254 -27.91 -0.22 3.35
N LEU A 255 -27.44 0.99 3.15
CA LEU A 255 -27.83 2.22 3.80
C LEU A 255 -28.17 3.24 2.71
N ASP A 256 -29.24 4.02 2.86
CA ASP A 256 -29.75 4.96 1.85
C ASP A 256 -29.91 4.34 0.45
N ASP A 257 -30.45 3.10 0.42
CA ASP A 257 -30.64 2.30 -0.80
C ASP A 257 -29.34 1.96 -1.56
N THR A 258 -28.18 2.25 -0.98
CA THR A 258 -26.86 2.01 -1.57
C THR A 258 -26.13 0.90 -0.82
N ARG A 259 -25.58 -0.09 -1.53
CA ARG A 259 -24.85 -1.21 -0.94
C ARG A 259 -23.48 -0.75 -0.48
N ILE A 260 -23.08 -1.15 0.73
CA ILE A 260 -21.70 -1.02 1.20
C ILE A 260 -21.01 -2.37 0.99
N TYR A 261 -19.90 -2.37 0.23
CA TYR A 261 -19.26 -3.62 -0.17
C TYR A 261 -17.74 -3.57 -0.03
N ARG A 262 -17.09 -2.48 -0.46
CA ARG A 262 -15.65 -2.30 -0.41
C ARG A 262 -15.26 -1.38 0.74
N TYR A 263 -14.23 -1.74 1.47
CA TYR A 263 -13.67 -0.87 2.50
C TYR A 263 -12.15 -0.92 2.53
N ALA A 264 -11.55 0.08 3.15
CA ALA A 264 -10.17 0.04 3.62
C ALA A 264 -10.11 0.56 5.06
N CYS A 265 -9.06 0.24 5.80
CA CYS A 265 -8.84 0.77 7.12
C CYS A 265 -7.37 0.96 7.45
N SER A 266 -7.08 1.91 8.35
CA SER A 266 -5.75 2.11 8.91
C SER A 266 -5.84 2.65 10.34
N ASN A 267 -4.72 2.55 11.05
CA ASN A 267 -4.57 3.06 12.41
C ASN A 267 -4.38 4.58 12.46
N GLU A 268 -4.72 5.15 13.62
CA GLU A 268 -4.44 6.53 13.94
C GLU A 268 -2.96 6.77 14.28
N MET A 269 -2.36 5.91 15.11
CA MET A 269 -1.07 6.14 15.78
C MET A 269 0.03 5.22 15.27
N ASP A 270 1.20 5.76 15.02
CA ASP A 270 2.43 5.05 14.72
C ASP A 270 3.20 4.73 16.01
N ASN A 271 3.45 3.46 16.27
CA ASN A 271 4.09 3.02 17.51
C ASN A 271 5.61 3.28 17.58
N TYR A 272 6.27 3.53 16.44
CA TYR A 272 7.69 3.91 16.41
C TYR A 272 7.89 5.39 16.78
N THR A 273 7.08 6.26 16.22
CA THR A 273 7.18 7.71 16.42
C THR A 273 6.40 8.22 17.63
N LYS A 274 5.35 7.48 18.06
CA LYS A 274 4.36 7.89 19.08
C LYS A 274 3.56 9.14 18.68
N HIS A 275 3.45 9.38 17.39
CA HIS A 275 2.62 10.40 16.79
C HIS A 275 1.52 9.77 15.94
N HIS A 276 0.52 10.54 15.53
CA HIS A 276 -0.43 10.02 14.56
C HIS A 276 0.29 9.66 13.25
N THR A 277 -0.21 8.68 12.53
CA THR A 277 0.37 8.25 11.26
C THR A 277 0.39 9.41 10.25
N GLY A 278 1.27 9.32 9.26
CA GLY A 278 1.22 10.18 8.08
C GLY A 278 0.19 9.69 7.07
N ILE A 279 0.26 10.23 5.85
CA ILE A 279 -0.66 9.88 4.76
C ILE A 279 -0.24 8.62 3.99
N GLY A 280 0.95 8.08 4.24
CA GLY A 280 1.54 7.02 3.41
C GLY A 280 0.69 5.76 3.35
N THR A 281 0.34 5.19 4.52
CA THR A 281 -0.55 4.01 4.61
C THR A 281 -1.91 4.30 4.01
N PHE A 282 -2.51 5.47 4.31
CA PHE A 282 -3.78 5.87 3.70
C PHE A 282 -3.70 5.90 2.18
N CYS A 283 -2.65 6.49 1.60
CA CYS A 283 -2.48 6.58 0.16
C CYS A 283 -2.25 5.20 -0.49
N HIS A 284 -1.53 4.30 0.20
CA HIS A 284 -1.33 2.92 -0.25
C HIS A 284 -2.67 2.16 -0.31
N GLU A 285 -3.39 2.09 0.81
CA GLU A 285 -4.68 1.39 0.88
C GLU A 285 -5.71 1.97 -0.10
N PHE A 286 -5.70 3.29 -0.25
CA PHE A 286 -6.56 3.94 -1.21
C PHE A 286 -6.16 3.64 -2.66
N SER A 287 -4.89 3.40 -2.95
CA SER A 287 -4.43 2.97 -4.28
C SER A 287 -5.04 1.63 -4.70
N HIS A 288 -5.30 0.74 -3.72
CA HIS A 288 -6.01 -0.52 -3.98
C HIS A 288 -7.49 -0.28 -4.30
N VAL A 289 -8.11 0.71 -3.67
CA VAL A 289 -9.46 1.14 -4.06
C VAL A 289 -9.50 1.61 -5.51
N LEU A 290 -8.43 2.25 -5.99
CA LEU A 290 -8.26 2.66 -7.37
C LEU A 290 -7.94 1.50 -8.34
N GLY A 291 -7.67 0.29 -7.82
CA GLY A 291 -7.44 -0.92 -8.61
C GLY A 291 -5.98 -1.29 -8.85
N LEU A 292 -5.04 -0.61 -8.20
CA LEU A 292 -3.62 -0.95 -8.29
C LEU A 292 -3.28 -2.13 -7.36
N PRO A 293 -2.46 -3.11 -7.80
CA PRO A 293 -2.00 -4.23 -6.97
C PRO A 293 -0.78 -3.86 -6.15
N ASP A 294 -0.49 -4.68 -5.13
CA ASP A 294 0.81 -4.65 -4.46
C ASP A 294 1.95 -4.98 -5.42
N LEU A 295 3.04 -4.25 -5.27
CA LEU A 295 4.27 -4.48 -6.02
C LEU A 295 5.40 -5.09 -5.17
N TYR A 296 5.16 -5.31 -3.87
CA TYR A 296 6.02 -6.15 -3.05
C TYR A 296 5.72 -7.64 -3.24
N GLU A 297 6.56 -8.51 -2.69
CA GLU A 297 6.34 -9.95 -2.70
C GLU A 297 5.32 -10.35 -1.64
N THR A 298 4.11 -10.72 -2.06
CA THR A 298 3.00 -11.08 -1.18
C THR A 298 3.00 -12.55 -0.72
N THR A 299 4.06 -13.33 -0.94
CA THR A 299 4.23 -14.71 -0.43
C THR A 299 4.95 -14.78 0.91
N ASN A 300 5.50 -13.66 1.40
CA ASN A 300 6.28 -13.53 2.64
C ASN A 300 7.43 -14.53 2.77
N THR A 301 8.08 -14.82 1.68
CA THR A 301 9.29 -15.63 1.71
C THR A 301 10.52 -14.77 2.00
N GLU A 302 10.43 -13.45 1.84
CA GLU A 302 11.52 -12.47 1.96
C GLU A 302 12.81 -12.83 1.21
N TYR A 303 12.71 -13.72 0.21
CA TYR A 303 13.87 -14.24 -0.50
C TYR A 303 14.39 -13.31 -1.58
N TYR A 304 13.62 -12.33 -2.00
CA TYR A 304 14.03 -11.40 -3.03
C TYR A 304 13.40 -10.02 -2.84
N LYS A 305 13.98 -9.07 -3.50
CA LYS A 305 13.68 -7.66 -3.36
C LYS A 305 12.86 -7.19 -4.56
N THR A 306 11.94 -6.30 -4.27
CA THR A 306 11.04 -5.66 -5.22
C THR A 306 11.40 -4.19 -5.37
N LEU A 307 10.45 -3.31 -5.64
CA LEU A 307 10.73 -1.89 -5.84
C LEU A 307 11.14 -1.16 -4.54
N GLY A 308 10.74 -1.68 -3.37
CA GLY A 308 11.07 -1.07 -2.09
C GLY A 308 10.49 0.34 -1.96
N GLN A 309 11.29 1.28 -1.52
CA GLN A 309 10.87 2.67 -1.29
C GLN A 309 10.67 3.51 -2.56
N TRP A 310 10.91 2.93 -3.73
CA TRP A 310 10.64 3.60 -5.01
C TRP A 310 9.16 3.61 -5.41
N SER A 311 8.30 2.79 -4.79
CA SER A 311 6.88 2.66 -5.12
C SER A 311 5.99 2.81 -3.90
N ILE A 312 4.88 3.52 -4.06
CA ILE A 312 3.80 3.62 -3.06
C ILE A 312 3.14 2.26 -2.81
N LEU A 313 3.21 1.33 -3.76
CA LEU A 313 2.64 -0.01 -3.69
C LEU A 313 3.63 -1.07 -3.21
N ASP A 314 4.74 -0.63 -2.60
CA ASP A 314 5.75 -1.46 -1.97
C ASP A 314 6.09 -0.84 -0.59
N TYR A 315 7.33 -0.52 -0.24
CA TYR A 315 7.72 0.10 1.03
C TYR A 315 7.70 1.64 1.00
N GLY A 316 7.37 2.26 -0.12
CA GLY A 316 7.23 3.71 -0.27
C GLY A 316 6.28 4.39 0.72
N PRO A 317 5.19 3.75 1.19
CA PRO A 317 4.33 4.30 2.23
C PRO A 317 5.06 4.76 3.48
N TYR A 318 6.20 4.15 3.81
CA TYR A 318 7.00 4.45 5.00
C TYR A 318 8.05 5.56 4.82
N ASN A 319 8.17 6.14 3.62
CA ASN A 319 9.12 7.24 3.40
C ASN A 319 8.80 8.41 4.35
N ASN A 320 9.85 9.01 4.94
CA ASN A 320 9.73 10.06 5.95
C ASN A 320 8.76 9.69 7.10
N ASP A 321 8.92 8.47 7.64
CA ASP A 321 8.04 7.93 8.70
C ASP A 321 6.54 8.01 8.32
N GLY A 322 6.23 7.68 7.07
CA GLY A 322 4.86 7.65 6.55
C GLY A 322 4.28 9.00 6.16
N ASN A 323 5.05 10.09 6.24
CA ASN A 323 4.51 11.42 6.00
C ASN A 323 4.70 11.93 4.57
N THR A 324 5.68 11.40 3.83
CA THR A 324 5.99 11.83 2.47
C THR A 324 6.19 10.61 1.58
N PRO A 325 5.09 9.90 1.22
CA PRO A 325 5.19 8.76 0.30
C PRO A 325 5.70 9.24 -1.07
N PRO A 326 6.39 8.37 -1.85
CA PRO A 326 6.86 8.74 -3.18
C PRO A 326 5.66 8.99 -4.10
N THR A 327 5.84 9.88 -5.09
CA THR A 327 4.82 10.02 -6.13
C THR A 327 4.62 8.70 -6.87
N TYR A 328 3.45 8.52 -7.48
CA TYR A 328 3.23 7.37 -8.35
C TYR A 328 4.31 7.31 -9.44
N SER A 329 4.90 6.14 -9.65
CA SER A 329 5.85 5.90 -10.74
C SER A 329 5.18 6.08 -12.11
N ALA A 330 5.97 6.23 -13.15
CA ALA A 330 5.43 6.32 -14.50
C ALA A 330 4.57 5.10 -14.87
N TYR A 331 4.95 3.90 -14.41
CA TYR A 331 4.15 2.70 -14.65
C TYR A 331 2.80 2.76 -13.91
N GLU A 332 2.78 3.14 -12.64
CA GLU A 332 1.55 3.28 -11.87
C GLU A 332 0.62 4.34 -12.49
N ARG A 333 1.17 5.49 -12.90
CA ARG A 333 0.41 6.53 -13.63
C ARG A 333 -0.10 6.03 -14.97
N PHE A 334 0.70 5.26 -15.71
CA PHE A 334 0.30 4.65 -16.98
C PHE A 334 -0.83 3.64 -16.78
N PHE A 335 -0.73 2.78 -15.76
CA PHE A 335 -1.79 1.84 -15.39
C PHE A 335 -3.11 2.55 -15.09
N MET A 336 -3.05 3.68 -14.37
CA MET A 336 -4.20 4.51 -14.02
C MET A 336 -4.72 5.36 -15.20
N GLY A 337 -4.01 5.41 -16.33
CA GLY A 337 -4.33 6.30 -17.43
C GLY A 337 -4.04 7.78 -17.17
N TRP A 338 -3.29 8.10 -16.11
CA TRP A 338 -2.86 9.46 -15.78
C TRP A 338 -1.67 9.93 -16.61
N LEU A 339 -0.96 8.99 -17.23
CA LEU A 339 0.19 9.24 -18.10
C LEU A 339 0.09 8.36 -19.34
N THR A 340 0.38 8.94 -20.50
CA THR A 340 0.60 8.19 -21.75
C THR A 340 2.07 8.32 -22.11
N PRO A 341 2.88 7.25 -22.00
CA PRO A 341 4.30 7.31 -22.27
C PRO A 341 4.57 7.51 -23.77
N ARG A 342 5.69 8.12 -24.09
CA ARG A 342 6.15 8.23 -25.48
C ARG A 342 6.83 6.94 -25.91
N LEU A 343 6.29 6.27 -26.93
CA LEU A 343 6.90 5.08 -27.50
C LEU A 343 8.16 5.43 -28.30
N ILE A 344 9.27 4.77 -27.98
CA ILE A 344 10.53 4.89 -28.72
C ILE A 344 10.59 3.80 -29.79
N THR A 345 10.61 4.19 -31.06
CA THR A 345 10.64 3.30 -32.21
C THR A 345 11.92 3.41 -33.04
N GLU A 346 12.70 4.46 -32.84
CA GLU A 346 13.94 4.75 -33.55
C GLU A 346 15.01 5.23 -32.55
N PRO A 347 16.30 5.03 -32.82
CA PRO A 347 17.36 5.59 -31.98
C PRO A 347 17.34 7.12 -31.98
N GLU A 348 17.28 7.70 -30.81
CA GLU A 348 17.24 9.15 -30.61
C GLU A 348 17.95 9.58 -29.32
N ASN A 349 18.38 10.84 -29.28
CA ASN A 349 18.83 11.49 -28.05
C ASN A 349 17.64 12.10 -27.33
N VAL A 350 17.45 11.78 -26.06
CA VAL A 350 16.32 12.25 -25.27
C VAL A 350 16.81 13.03 -24.06
N ILE A 351 16.17 14.16 -23.80
CA ILE A 351 16.19 14.81 -22.50
C ILE A 351 14.89 14.46 -21.83
N LEU A 352 14.96 13.80 -20.68
CA LEU A 352 13.81 13.39 -19.89
C LEU A 352 13.75 14.23 -18.62
N GLU A 353 12.78 15.12 -18.55
CA GLU A 353 12.55 15.98 -17.41
C GLU A 353 12.05 15.17 -16.19
N ASP A 354 12.17 15.76 -15.00
CA ASP A 354 11.64 15.18 -13.77
C ASP A 354 10.13 14.83 -13.93
N LEU A 355 9.78 13.59 -13.67
CA LEU A 355 8.42 13.06 -13.78
C LEU A 355 7.38 13.94 -13.05
N LYS A 356 7.76 14.50 -11.90
CA LYS A 356 6.93 15.41 -11.12
C LYS A 356 6.57 16.70 -11.88
N ASN A 357 7.48 17.21 -12.69
CA ASN A 357 7.31 18.53 -13.33
C ASN A 357 6.66 18.46 -14.70
N ASN A 358 6.79 17.32 -15.38
CA ASN A 358 6.41 17.23 -16.80
C ASN A 358 5.54 16.02 -17.16
N ASN A 359 5.26 15.13 -16.20
CA ASN A 359 4.48 13.89 -16.42
C ASN A 359 4.90 13.13 -17.69
N GLU A 360 6.21 13.09 -17.97
CA GLU A 360 6.79 12.47 -19.15
C GLU A 360 7.49 11.17 -18.80
N ALA A 361 7.23 10.14 -19.58
CA ALA A 361 7.96 8.88 -19.53
C ALA A 361 8.15 8.30 -20.93
N LEU A 362 9.15 7.44 -21.06
CA LEU A 362 9.40 6.73 -22.31
C LEU A 362 9.02 5.27 -22.15
N LEU A 363 8.53 4.69 -23.25
CA LEU A 363 8.24 3.26 -23.33
C LEU A 363 9.06 2.65 -24.46
N ILE A 364 9.79 1.57 -24.16
CA ILE A 364 10.49 0.74 -25.11
C ILE A 364 9.83 -0.64 -25.12
N SER A 365 9.35 -1.07 -26.28
CA SER A 365 8.75 -2.38 -26.49
C SER A 365 9.65 -3.25 -27.34
N SER A 366 9.47 -4.57 -27.30
CA SER A 366 10.13 -5.51 -28.21
C SER A 366 9.65 -5.40 -29.66
N THR A 367 8.61 -4.64 -29.88
CA THR A 367 8.07 -4.33 -31.20
C THR A 367 7.92 -2.82 -31.33
N ASP A 368 7.96 -2.30 -32.56
CA ASP A 368 7.78 -0.86 -32.81
C ASP A 368 6.33 -0.38 -32.60
N GLU A 369 5.46 -1.28 -32.12
CA GLU A 369 4.05 -1.00 -31.85
C GLU A 369 3.70 -1.30 -30.39
N HIS A 370 2.87 -0.46 -29.80
CA HIS A 370 2.26 -0.67 -28.50
C HIS A 370 0.91 0.04 -28.43
N ASN A 371 -0.10 -0.56 -27.80
CA ASN A 371 -1.44 0.03 -27.71
C ASN A 371 -1.52 1.23 -26.76
N LEU A 372 -0.52 1.44 -25.91
CA LEU A 372 -0.43 2.49 -24.89
C LEU A 372 -1.65 2.51 -23.92
N ILE A 373 -2.12 1.32 -23.55
CA ILE A 373 -3.17 1.12 -22.55
C ILE A 373 -2.52 0.42 -21.35
N GLY A 374 -2.37 1.12 -20.23
CA GLY A 374 -1.55 0.66 -19.11
C GLY A 374 -2.11 -0.55 -18.34
N ASN A 375 -3.43 -0.68 -18.28
CA ASN A 375 -4.13 -1.79 -17.62
C ASN A 375 -4.52 -2.95 -18.56
N ASP A 376 -4.28 -2.80 -19.85
CA ASP A 376 -4.43 -3.86 -20.87
C ASP A 376 -3.36 -3.68 -21.98
N PRO A 377 -2.06 -3.71 -21.61
CA PRO A 377 -0.99 -3.40 -22.55
C PRO A 377 -0.78 -4.52 -23.58
N ASN A 378 -0.53 -4.13 -24.80
CA ASN A 378 -0.15 -5.04 -25.88
C ASN A 378 0.94 -4.40 -26.76
N PRO A 379 2.18 -4.95 -26.82
CA PRO A 379 2.68 -6.12 -26.08
C PRO A 379 2.63 -6.00 -24.55
N THR A 380 2.53 -7.16 -23.90
CA THR A 380 2.49 -7.24 -22.43
C THR A 380 3.87 -7.09 -21.75
N THR A 381 4.94 -7.11 -22.54
CA THR A 381 6.33 -6.92 -22.04
C THR A 381 6.90 -5.66 -22.67
N PHE A 382 7.31 -4.74 -21.80
CA PHE A 382 7.91 -3.46 -22.19
C PHE A 382 8.77 -2.91 -21.06
N TYR A 383 9.50 -1.86 -21.37
CA TYR A 383 10.32 -1.10 -20.41
C TYR A 383 9.80 0.31 -20.32
N MET A 384 9.79 0.86 -19.11
CA MET A 384 9.47 2.27 -18.87
C MET A 384 10.68 2.98 -18.29
N LEU A 385 10.90 4.21 -18.76
CA LEU A 385 11.96 5.09 -18.31
C LEU A 385 11.34 6.37 -17.78
N GLU A 386 11.74 6.74 -16.58
CA GLU A 386 11.32 7.98 -15.92
C GLU A 386 12.50 8.62 -15.20
N ASN A 387 12.50 9.93 -15.12
CA ASN A 387 13.47 10.68 -14.34
C ASN A 387 12.85 10.99 -12.96
N ARG A 388 13.50 10.52 -11.89
CA ARG A 388 13.10 10.74 -10.49
C ARG A 388 14.11 11.67 -9.83
N GLN A 389 13.61 12.72 -9.18
CA GLN A 389 14.45 13.68 -8.47
C GLN A 389 13.99 13.79 -7.01
N GLN A 390 14.92 13.93 -6.06
CA GLN A 390 14.62 14.04 -4.64
C GLN A 390 14.01 15.41 -4.29
N THR A 391 12.80 15.68 -4.79
CA THR A 391 12.06 16.93 -4.60
C THR A 391 10.57 16.66 -4.34
N GLY A 392 9.94 17.46 -3.49
CA GLY A 392 8.51 17.33 -3.17
C GLY A 392 8.17 15.96 -2.59
N TRP A 393 7.22 15.25 -3.17
CA TRP A 393 6.85 13.91 -2.70
C TRP A 393 7.99 12.89 -2.82
N ASP A 394 8.93 13.11 -3.73
CA ASP A 394 10.09 12.24 -3.95
C ASP A 394 11.34 12.63 -3.14
N GLU A 395 11.25 13.64 -2.26
CA GLU A 395 12.37 14.14 -1.45
C GLU A 395 13.08 13.03 -0.65
N TYR A 396 12.32 12.03 -0.21
CA TYR A 396 12.82 10.94 0.63
C TYR A 396 13.05 9.62 -0.11
N LEU A 397 13.13 9.67 -1.45
CA LEU A 397 13.58 8.52 -2.23
C LEU A 397 15.02 8.14 -1.87
N PRO A 398 15.43 6.86 -2.05
CA PRO A 398 16.81 6.42 -1.77
C PRO A 398 17.88 7.10 -2.61
N GLY A 399 17.50 7.76 -3.71
CA GLY A 399 18.38 8.47 -4.62
C GLY A 399 17.59 9.20 -5.71
N HIS A 400 18.29 9.65 -6.75
CA HIS A 400 17.72 10.34 -7.90
C HIS A 400 18.35 9.85 -9.21
N GLY A 401 17.73 10.17 -10.35
CA GLY A 401 18.20 9.81 -11.68
C GLY A 401 17.17 9.09 -12.54
N LEU A 402 17.64 8.44 -13.60
CA LEU A 402 16.81 7.66 -14.50
C LEU A 402 16.46 6.31 -13.86
N MET A 403 15.17 6.12 -13.58
CA MET A 403 14.59 4.84 -13.16
C MET A 403 14.17 4.05 -14.39
N LEU A 404 14.62 2.81 -14.48
CA LEU A 404 14.27 1.87 -15.54
C LEU A 404 13.46 0.73 -14.94
N THR A 405 12.22 0.57 -15.39
CA THR A 405 11.31 -0.48 -14.93
C THR A 405 10.98 -1.41 -16.08
N LYS A 406 11.11 -2.72 -15.87
CA LYS A 406 10.64 -3.74 -16.79
C LYS A 406 9.27 -4.23 -16.36
N VAL A 407 8.30 -4.16 -17.26
CA VAL A 407 6.96 -4.67 -17.02
C VAL A 407 6.73 -5.96 -17.82
N LYS A 408 6.14 -6.95 -17.16
CA LYS A 408 5.62 -8.19 -17.75
C LYS A 408 4.19 -8.35 -17.26
N TYR A 409 3.29 -7.63 -17.91
CA TYR A 409 1.89 -7.61 -17.52
C TYR A 409 1.23 -8.98 -17.66
N SER A 410 0.42 -9.33 -16.69
CA SER A 410 -0.44 -10.51 -16.71
C SER A 410 -1.71 -10.22 -15.94
N TYR A 411 -2.84 -10.18 -16.61
CA TYR A 411 -4.14 -9.95 -15.98
C TYR A 411 -4.35 -10.81 -14.73
N ASN A 412 -4.01 -12.12 -14.79
CA ASN A 412 -4.18 -13.02 -13.66
C ASN A 412 -3.30 -12.67 -12.45
N LYS A 413 -2.07 -12.18 -12.70
CA LYS A 413 -1.17 -11.75 -11.63
C LYS A 413 -1.66 -10.47 -10.97
N TRP A 414 -2.11 -9.51 -11.77
CA TRP A 414 -2.68 -8.25 -11.29
C TRP A 414 -3.97 -8.49 -10.53
N TYR A 415 -4.90 -9.20 -11.15
CA TYR A 415 -6.17 -9.58 -10.54
C TYR A 415 -6.00 -10.44 -9.27
N GLY A 416 -4.97 -11.28 -9.22
CA GLY A 416 -4.65 -12.16 -8.08
C GLY A 416 -3.72 -11.55 -7.05
N ASN A 417 -3.35 -10.28 -7.15
CA ASN A 417 -2.37 -9.61 -6.28
C ASN A 417 -1.07 -10.40 -6.09
N THR A 418 -0.54 -10.94 -7.17
CA THR A 418 0.66 -11.80 -7.17
C THR A 418 1.70 -11.31 -8.19
N VAL A 419 1.72 -9.99 -8.42
CA VAL A 419 2.52 -9.35 -9.48
C VAL A 419 3.98 -9.74 -9.39
N ASN A 420 4.56 -9.63 -8.21
CA ASN A 420 5.99 -9.86 -7.96
C ASN A 420 6.28 -11.12 -7.12
N ASN A 421 5.37 -12.10 -7.08
CA ASN A 421 5.56 -13.33 -6.31
C ASN A 421 6.54 -14.36 -6.94
N SER A 422 7.34 -13.95 -7.90
CA SER A 422 8.34 -14.80 -8.55
C SER A 422 9.58 -13.99 -8.93
N ALA A 423 10.68 -14.20 -8.22
CA ALA A 423 11.95 -13.51 -8.43
C ALA A 423 12.47 -13.59 -9.88
N ASN A 424 12.24 -14.72 -10.55
CA ASN A 424 12.69 -14.91 -11.94
C ASN A 424 11.72 -14.34 -12.99
N SER A 425 10.55 -13.84 -12.55
CA SER A 425 9.49 -13.36 -13.44
C SER A 425 8.60 -12.37 -12.71
N MET A 426 9.20 -11.33 -12.15
CA MET A 426 8.45 -10.20 -11.61
C MET A 426 7.59 -9.56 -12.69
N GLY A 427 6.41 -9.12 -12.30
CA GLY A 427 5.50 -8.42 -13.21
C GLY A 427 5.88 -6.96 -13.39
N VAL A 428 6.41 -6.33 -12.33
CA VAL A 428 7.01 -4.98 -12.34
C VAL A 428 8.36 -5.09 -11.63
N ASP A 429 9.44 -4.89 -12.36
CA ASP A 429 10.81 -5.17 -11.95
C ASP A 429 11.66 -3.91 -12.10
N LEU A 430 12.22 -3.42 -11.01
CA LEU A 430 13.21 -2.35 -11.06
C LEU A 430 14.49 -2.93 -11.67
N ILE A 431 14.99 -2.33 -12.72
CA ILE A 431 16.27 -2.69 -13.31
C ILE A 431 17.36 -1.87 -12.64
N GLU A 432 17.98 -2.46 -11.66
CA GLU A 432 19.01 -1.79 -10.87
C GLU A 432 20.25 -1.51 -11.73
N ALA A 433 20.67 -0.24 -11.74
CA ALA A 433 21.79 0.22 -12.53
C ALA A 433 23.12 -0.41 -12.10
N ASP A 434 23.31 -0.73 -10.81
CA ASP A 434 24.48 -1.43 -10.29
C ASP A 434 24.39 -2.97 -10.43
N GLY A 435 23.29 -3.48 -10.96
CA GLY A 435 23.04 -4.92 -11.17
C GLY A 435 22.83 -5.71 -9.89
N LYS A 436 22.51 -5.05 -8.78
CA LYS A 436 22.26 -5.69 -7.48
C LYS A 436 20.86 -5.32 -6.99
N ALA A 437 20.12 -6.33 -6.58
CA ALA A 437 18.82 -6.10 -5.96
C ALA A 437 18.89 -5.10 -4.80
N PRO A 438 17.82 -4.30 -4.57
CA PRO A 438 17.79 -3.36 -3.48
C PRO A 438 18.13 -4.02 -2.14
N GLU A 439 18.93 -3.35 -1.32
CA GLU A 439 19.34 -3.86 -0.01
C GLU A 439 18.85 -2.92 1.08
N TYR A 440 18.62 -3.46 2.29
CA TYR A 440 18.44 -2.64 3.48
C TYR A 440 19.70 -1.87 3.80
N ASP A 441 19.55 -0.59 4.01
CA ASP A 441 20.57 0.20 4.65
C ASP A 441 20.50 0.07 6.20
N SER A 442 21.47 0.66 6.90
CA SER A 442 21.51 0.68 8.37
C SER A 442 20.38 1.49 9.02
N ASN A 443 19.60 2.23 8.25
CA ASN A 443 18.47 3.04 8.71
C ASN A 443 17.12 2.35 8.42
N GLY A 444 17.13 1.13 7.85
CA GLY A 444 15.93 0.38 7.51
C GLY A 444 15.32 0.73 6.15
N TYR A 445 16.04 1.51 5.32
CA TYR A 445 15.59 1.88 3.99
C TYR A 445 15.91 0.78 2.97
N TRP A 446 14.96 0.52 2.10
CA TRP A 446 15.06 -0.47 1.04
C TRP A 446 15.22 0.20 -0.32
N GLY A 447 16.43 0.25 -0.80
CA GLY A 447 16.86 0.91 -2.02
C GLY A 447 18.10 1.78 -1.78
N LYS A 448 18.80 2.11 -2.85
CA LYS A 448 20.04 2.91 -2.84
C LYS A 448 20.07 3.83 -4.05
N ALA A 449 20.79 4.93 -3.95
CA ALA A 449 21.04 5.81 -5.08
C ALA A 449 21.62 5.07 -6.31
N LYS A 450 22.40 4.00 -6.11
CA LYS A 450 23.00 3.19 -7.18
C LYS A 450 22.02 2.27 -7.92
N ASP A 451 20.79 2.15 -7.45
CA ASP A 451 19.76 1.43 -8.17
C ASP A 451 19.35 2.21 -9.44
N LEU A 452 19.56 3.52 -9.46
CA LEU A 452 19.25 4.38 -10.60
C LEU A 452 20.50 4.76 -11.42
N PHE A 453 20.25 5.11 -12.67
CA PHE A 453 21.26 5.67 -13.59
C PHE A 453 21.35 7.21 -13.41
N PRO A 454 22.55 7.84 -13.54
CA PRO A 454 23.83 7.21 -13.86
C PRO A 454 24.60 6.73 -12.61
N ALA A 455 24.05 6.79 -11.40
CA ALA A 455 24.80 6.51 -10.17
C ALA A 455 25.33 5.06 -10.09
N GLY A 456 24.58 4.08 -10.63
CA GLY A 456 25.00 2.69 -10.68
C GLY A 456 25.74 2.31 -11.97
N ALA A 457 25.29 2.84 -13.11
CA ALA A 457 25.87 2.64 -14.44
C ALA A 457 25.42 3.75 -15.37
N THR A 458 26.10 3.93 -16.51
CA THR A 458 25.80 4.95 -17.53
C THR A 458 25.21 4.37 -18.81
N GLU A 459 24.93 3.06 -18.81
CA GLU A 459 24.36 2.36 -19.97
C GLU A 459 23.56 1.14 -19.53
N TYR A 460 22.60 0.72 -20.33
CA TYR A 460 21.88 -0.54 -20.19
C TYR A 460 21.62 -1.18 -21.56
N THR A 461 22.24 -2.34 -21.82
CA THR A 461 22.25 -2.98 -23.15
C THR A 461 21.48 -4.30 -23.21
N LYS A 462 20.67 -4.63 -22.17
CA LYS A 462 19.94 -5.90 -22.07
C LYS A 462 18.48 -5.81 -22.48
N ILE A 463 18.07 -4.74 -23.17
CA ILE A 463 16.75 -4.66 -23.80
C ILE A 463 16.86 -5.34 -25.18
N GLU A 464 15.94 -6.23 -25.51
CA GLU A 464 15.92 -6.90 -26.81
C GLU A 464 15.98 -5.89 -27.97
N ASN A 465 17.03 -5.99 -28.79
CA ASN A 465 17.30 -5.11 -29.95
C ASN A 465 17.47 -3.61 -29.64
N HIS A 466 17.55 -3.21 -28.36
CA HIS A 466 17.71 -1.83 -27.94
C HIS A 466 18.83 -1.69 -26.92
N ALA A 467 19.40 -0.52 -26.83
CA ALA A 467 20.35 -0.12 -25.78
C ALA A 467 20.02 1.31 -25.32
N ILE A 468 20.26 1.56 -24.05
CA ILE A 468 20.27 2.90 -23.51
C ILE A 468 21.73 3.21 -23.20
N GLU A 469 22.29 4.23 -23.80
CA GLU A 469 23.70 4.56 -23.72
C GLU A 469 23.89 6.04 -23.33
N GLU A 470 25.06 6.39 -22.83
CA GLU A 470 25.44 7.76 -22.48
C GLU A 470 24.45 8.44 -21.53
N ILE A 471 23.93 7.70 -20.54
CA ILE A 471 23.03 8.24 -19.52
C ILE A 471 23.83 9.21 -18.65
N THR A 472 23.41 10.46 -18.66
CA THR A 472 24.00 11.55 -17.87
C THR A 472 22.92 12.33 -17.14
N GLU A 473 23.28 12.92 -16.03
CA GLU A 473 22.41 13.84 -15.28
C GLU A 473 23.03 15.25 -15.35
N ASN A 474 22.21 16.26 -15.62
CA ASN A 474 22.67 17.65 -15.79
C ASN A 474 22.42 18.48 -14.54
#